data_7f5655381f45aa91fcfd6da15f3469a1
#
_entry.id   7f5655381f45aa91fcfd6da15f3469a1
#
_cell.length_a   1.000
_cell.length_b   1.000
_cell.length_c   1.000
_cell.angle_alpha   90.00
_cell.angle_beta   90.00
_cell.angle_gamma   90.00
#
_symmetry.space_group_name_H-M   'P 1'
#
loop_
_entity.id
_entity.type
_entity.pdbx_description
1 polymer ?
#
loop_
_entity_poly.entity_id
_entity_poly.type
_entity_poly.pdbx_seq_one_letter_code
_entity_poly.pdbx_strand_id
1 'polypeptide(L)'
;MDTHVTIAGNLTDNPELRFTPTGDQVATLRVAVTARAPDGHGGWRDGTTSFFRVTVWRAQAEHAAESLTKGARVLVCGRLRQRSWETDDGERRQAVEIEADELAASLKFHTATLTKATRARSDAGYDTEPAEASP
;
A
#
# COMPACT_ATOMS: atom_id res chain seq x y z
N MET A 1 -7.31 18.92 -7.91
CA MET A 1 -7.03 18.74 -6.48
C MET A 1 -7.21 17.29 -6.10
N ASP A 2 -6.25 16.73 -5.38
CA ASP A 2 -6.33 15.34 -4.99
C ASP A 2 -6.84 15.19 -3.58
N THR A 3 -7.48 14.07 -3.33
CA THR A 3 -7.91 13.72 -1.99
C THR A 3 -6.86 12.80 -1.39
N HIS A 4 -6.20 13.25 -0.36
CA HIS A 4 -5.15 12.50 0.30
C HIS A 4 -5.73 11.69 1.43
N VAL A 5 -5.22 10.47 1.59
CA VAL A 5 -5.66 9.59 2.67
C VAL A 5 -4.46 8.91 3.29
N THR A 6 -4.62 8.53 4.53
CA THR A 6 -3.65 7.72 5.24
C THR A 6 -4.43 6.60 5.91
N ILE A 7 -4.03 5.37 5.65
CA ILE A 7 -4.67 4.22 6.29
C ILE A 7 -3.62 3.32 6.89
N ALA A 8 -4.02 2.58 7.90
CA ALA A 8 -3.19 1.53 8.49
C ALA A 8 -4.04 0.29 8.58
N GLY A 9 -3.51 -0.82 8.13
CA GLY A 9 -4.26 -2.07 8.15
C GLY A 9 -3.38 -3.24 7.78
N ASN A 10 -4.01 -4.37 7.56
CA ASN A 10 -3.28 -5.61 7.31
C ASN A 10 -3.52 -6.09 5.89
N LEU A 11 -2.48 -6.63 5.29
CA LEU A 11 -2.62 -7.21 3.96
C LEU A 11 -3.46 -8.48 4.04
N THR A 12 -4.43 -8.59 3.13
CA THR A 12 -5.25 -9.80 3.08
C THR A 12 -4.61 -10.88 2.22
N ASP A 13 -3.68 -10.48 1.36
CA ASP A 13 -3.00 -11.39 0.45
C ASP A 13 -1.57 -10.90 0.25
N ASN A 14 -0.75 -11.73 -0.36
CA ASN A 14 0.59 -11.30 -0.74
C ASN A 14 0.47 -10.21 -1.81
N PRO A 15 1.39 -9.24 -1.83
CA PRO A 15 1.37 -8.24 -2.90
C PRO A 15 1.51 -8.90 -4.27
N GLU A 16 0.78 -8.37 -5.23
CA GLU A 16 0.83 -8.89 -6.58
C GLU A 16 1.63 -7.91 -7.43
N LEU A 17 2.79 -8.35 -7.89
CA LEU A 17 3.67 -7.52 -8.70
C LEU A 17 3.48 -7.88 -10.16
N ARG A 18 3.34 -6.89 -11.02
CA ARG A 18 3.22 -7.10 -12.44
C ARG A 18 3.87 -5.94 -13.17
N PHE A 19 3.96 -6.08 -14.49
CA PHE A 19 4.55 -5.04 -15.32
C PHE A 19 3.50 -4.47 -16.25
N THR A 20 3.55 -3.17 -16.45
CA THR A 20 2.66 -2.52 -17.41
C THR A 20 3.23 -2.74 -18.81
N PRO A 21 2.43 -2.45 -19.86
CA PRO A 21 2.94 -2.54 -21.23
C PRO A 21 4.16 -1.67 -21.50
N THR A 22 4.35 -0.59 -20.73
CA THR A 22 5.52 0.25 -20.89
C THR A 22 6.70 -0.22 -20.06
N GLY A 23 6.54 -1.34 -19.32
CA GLY A 23 7.66 -1.89 -18.57
C GLY A 23 7.78 -1.41 -17.15
N ASP A 24 6.85 -0.61 -16.66
CA ASP A 24 6.88 -0.16 -15.28
C ASP A 24 6.37 -1.25 -14.35
N GLN A 25 6.98 -1.33 -13.19
CA GLN A 25 6.53 -2.26 -12.16
C GLN A 25 5.36 -1.64 -11.41
N VAL A 26 4.36 -2.45 -11.12
CA VAL A 26 3.24 -2.00 -10.31
C VAL A 26 2.84 -3.14 -9.39
N ALA A 27 2.63 -2.83 -8.12
CA ALA A 27 2.18 -3.81 -7.14
C ALA A 27 0.79 -3.42 -6.67
N THR A 28 -0.06 -4.42 -6.55
CA THR A 28 -1.39 -4.24 -6.00
C THR A 28 -1.44 -4.91 -4.64
N LEU A 29 -1.92 -4.15 -3.66
CA LEU A 29 -2.09 -4.65 -2.31
C LEU A 29 -3.54 -4.51 -1.92
N ARG A 30 -4.03 -5.46 -1.16
CA ARG A 30 -5.37 -5.37 -0.60
C ARG A 30 -5.24 -5.23 0.90
N VAL A 31 -5.70 -4.12 1.44
CA VAL A 31 -5.50 -3.78 2.83
C VAL A 31 -6.83 -3.76 3.55
N ALA A 32 -6.92 -4.52 4.63
CA ALA A 32 -8.10 -4.55 5.47
C ALA A 32 -7.90 -3.60 6.64
N VAL A 33 -8.81 -2.66 6.78
CA VAL A 33 -8.77 -1.69 7.86
C VAL A 33 -9.99 -1.92 8.73
N THR A 34 -9.76 -2.28 9.99
CA THR A 34 -10.85 -2.56 10.91
C THR A 34 -11.00 -1.39 11.86
N ALA A 35 -12.16 -0.79 11.86
CA ALA A 35 -12.44 0.30 12.76
C ALA A 35 -12.60 -0.23 14.18
N ARG A 36 -12.18 0.57 15.16
CA ARG A 36 -12.39 0.24 16.56
C ARG A 36 -13.65 0.95 17.00
N ALA A 37 -14.45 0.26 17.79
CA ALA A 37 -15.70 0.82 18.30
C ALA A 37 -15.80 0.56 19.77
N PRO A 38 -16.47 1.45 20.53
CA PRO A 38 -16.69 1.20 21.95
C PRO A 38 -17.55 -0.05 22.13
N ASP A 39 -17.24 -0.85 23.14
CA ASP A 39 -17.99 -2.07 23.38
C ASP A 39 -19.11 -1.88 24.39
N GLY A 40 -19.29 -0.66 24.88
CA GLY A 40 -20.34 -0.39 25.84
C GLY A 40 -19.97 -0.71 27.27
N HIS A 41 -18.78 -1.22 27.51
CA HIS A 41 -18.32 -1.62 28.82
C HIS A 41 -16.99 -1.00 29.18
N GLY A 42 -16.68 0.15 28.59
CA GLY A 42 -15.42 0.83 28.88
C GLY A 42 -14.24 0.35 28.08
N GLY A 43 -14.45 -0.60 27.18
CA GLY A 43 -13.38 -1.11 26.32
C GLY A 43 -13.68 -0.89 24.86
N TRP A 44 -12.98 -1.64 24.03
CA TRP A 44 -13.08 -1.50 22.59
C TRP A 44 -13.31 -2.86 21.95
N ARG A 45 -14.00 -2.85 20.85
CA ARG A 45 -14.23 -4.06 20.05
C ARG A 45 -13.93 -3.73 18.59
N ASP A 46 -13.77 -4.76 17.79
CA ASP A 46 -13.63 -4.57 16.37
C ASP A 46 -14.95 -4.15 15.78
N GLY A 47 -14.93 -3.13 14.96
CA GLY A 47 -16.11 -2.68 14.24
C GLY A 47 -16.09 -3.18 12.82
N THR A 48 -16.55 -2.33 11.92
CA THR A 48 -16.63 -2.66 10.49
C THR A 48 -15.23 -2.73 9.89
N THR A 49 -15.01 -3.71 9.02
CA THR A 49 -13.78 -3.83 8.27
C THR A 49 -14.01 -3.33 6.86
N SER A 50 -13.15 -2.44 6.41
CA SER A 50 -13.17 -1.93 5.05
C SER A 50 -11.94 -2.45 4.33
N PHE A 51 -12.12 -2.71 3.03
CA PHE A 51 -11.02 -3.23 2.21
C PHE A 51 -10.65 -2.19 1.17
N PHE A 52 -9.35 -1.92 1.07
CA PHE A 52 -8.84 -0.93 0.13
C PHE A 52 -7.89 -1.59 -0.84
N ARG A 53 -8.04 -1.26 -2.12
CA ARG A 53 -7.08 -1.67 -3.13
C ARG A 53 -6.05 -0.56 -3.23
N VAL A 54 -4.79 -0.92 -3.07
CA VAL A 54 -3.69 0.04 -3.06
C VAL A 54 -2.76 -0.30 -4.20
N THR A 55 -2.39 0.70 -4.99
CA THR A 55 -1.47 0.53 -6.10
C THR A 55 -0.17 1.25 -5.76
N VAL A 56 0.94 0.56 -5.97
CA VAL A 56 2.27 1.06 -5.67
C VAL A 56 3.10 0.92 -6.94
N TRP A 57 3.95 1.90 -7.25
CA TRP A 57 4.64 1.95 -8.54
C TRP A 57 6.15 1.85 -8.42
N ARG A 58 6.75 1.29 -9.44
CA ARG A 58 8.20 1.30 -9.71
C ARG A 58 9.00 0.67 -8.58
N ALA A 59 10.06 1.31 -8.15
CA ALA A 59 10.94 0.70 -7.15
C ALA A 59 10.23 0.37 -5.87
N GLN A 60 9.31 1.22 -5.44
CA GLN A 60 8.56 0.94 -4.22
C GLN A 60 7.68 -0.31 -4.38
N ALA A 61 7.16 -0.55 -5.60
CA ALA A 61 6.39 -1.76 -5.86
C ALA A 61 7.26 -3.01 -5.72
N GLU A 62 8.46 -2.94 -6.25
CA GLU A 62 9.40 -4.05 -6.15
C GLU A 62 9.76 -4.32 -4.70
N HIS A 63 10.05 -3.26 -3.96
CA HIS A 63 10.40 -3.40 -2.55
C HIS A 63 9.25 -3.97 -1.74
N ALA A 64 8.03 -3.57 -2.07
CA ALA A 64 6.85 -4.08 -1.37
C ALA A 64 6.70 -5.58 -1.61
N ALA A 65 6.89 -6.00 -2.84
CA ALA A 65 6.76 -7.42 -3.18
C ALA A 65 7.82 -8.25 -2.47
N GLU A 66 9.01 -7.70 -2.28
CA GLU A 66 10.07 -8.43 -1.61
C GLU A 66 9.90 -8.47 -0.10
N SER A 67 9.25 -7.45 0.46
CA SER A 67 9.26 -7.25 1.90
C SER A 67 8.01 -7.69 2.61
N LEU A 68 6.87 -7.70 1.93
CA LEU A 68 5.59 -7.86 2.59
C LEU A 68 4.93 -9.16 2.18
N THR A 69 4.20 -9.74 3.13
CA THR A 69 3.43 -10.94 2.88
C THR A 69 2.06 -10.78 3.51
N LYS A 70 1.18 -11.70 3.20
CA LYS A 70 -0.16 -11.73 3.76
C LYS A 70 -0.08 -11.61 5.28
N GLY A 71 -0.91 -10.76 5.84
CA GLY A 71 -0.95 -10.52 7.27
C GLY A 71 -0.08 -9.38 7.75
N ALA A 72 0.81 -8.86 6.91
CA ALA A 72 1.67 -7.76 7.31
C ALA A 72 0.84 -6.50 7.55
N ARG A 73 1.18 -5.76 8.59
CA ARG A 73 0.52 -4.50 8.86
C ARG A 73 1.28 -3.37 8.19
N VAL A 74 0.56 -2.55 7.45
CA VAL A 74 1.17 -1.48 6.67
C VAL A 74 0.50 -0.16 6.95
N LEU A 75 1.25 0.91 6.69
CA LEU A 75 0.75 2.26 6.68
C LEU A 75 0.87 2.76 5.25
N VAL A 76 -0.22 3.31 4.72
CA VAL A 76 -0.25 3.78 3.35
C VAL A 76 -0.64 5.23 3.34
N CYS A 77 0.18 6.06 2.72
CA CYS A 77 -0.15 7.45 2.47
C CYS A 77 -0.29 7.62 0.96
N GLY A 78 -1.41 8.15 0.52
CA GLY A 78 -1.61 8.26 -0.91
C GLY A 78 -2.82 9.10 -1.26
N ARG A 79 -3.28 8.91 -2.48
CA ARG A 79 -4.38 9.68 -3.04
C ARG A 79 -5.46 8.75 -3.52
N LEU A 80 -6.70 9.18 -3.36
CA LEU A 80 -7.82 8.42 -3.89
C LEU A 80 -7.88 8.60 -5.38
N ARG A 81 -8.10 7.48 -6.09
CA ARG A 81 -8.26 7.47 -7.53
C ARG A 81 -9.50 6.67 -7.87
N GLN A 82 -10.30 7.20 -8.75
CA GLN A 82 -11.45 6.47 -9.24
C GLN A 82 -11.05 5.66 -10.45
N ARG A 83 -11.41 4.39 -10.45
CA ARG A 83 -11.17 3.51 -11.58
C ARG A 83 -12.52 3.10 -12.15
N SER A 84 -12.65 3.18 -13.45
CA SER A 84 -13.87 2.78 -14.15
C SER A 84 -13.53 1.74 -15.19
N TRP A 85 -14.44 0.78 -15.37
CA TRP A 85 -14.24 -0.21 -16.40
C TRP A 85 -15.60 -0.73 -16.82
N GLU A 86 -15.61 -1.45 -17.95
CA GLU A 86 -16.83 -2.03 -18.48
C GLU A 86 -16.71 -3.53 -18.39
N THR A 87 -17.75 -4.19 -17.90
CA THR A 87 -17.75 -5.64 -17.80
C THR A 87 -18.09 -6.24 -19.16
N ASP A 88 -17.92 -7.57 -19.25
CA ASP A 88 -18.18 -8.28 -20.49
C ASP A 88 -19.61 -8.13 -20.96
N ASP A 89 -20.56 -7.95 -20.05
CA ASP A 89 -21.95 -7.79 -20.43
C ASP A 89 -22.33 -6.32 -20.63
N GLY A 90 -21.34 -5.44 -20.73
CA GLY A 90 -21.60 -4.04 -21.06
C GLY A 90 -21.92 -3.15 -19.89
N GLU A 91 -21.81 -3.66 -18.69
CA GLU A 91 -22.13 -2.88 -17.51
C GLU A 91 -20.95 -2.04 -17.08
N ARG A 92 -21.20 -0.78 -16.73
CA ARG A 92 -20.13 0.09 -16.23
C ARG A 92 -19.97 -0.10 -14.73
N ARG A 93 -18.73 -0.22 -14.30
CA ARG A 93 -18.41 -0.36 -12.89
C ARG A 93 -17.38 0.68 -12.50
N GLN A 94 -17.41 1.07 -11.24
CA GLN A 94 -16.48 2.03 -10.70
C GLN A 94 -15.98 1.57 -9.34
N ALA A 95 -14.77 1.91 -9.04
CA ALA A 95 -14.19 1.63 -7.73
C ALA A 95 -13.23 2.75 -7.37
N VAL A 96 -13.06 2.97 -6.07
CA VAL A 96 -12.09 3.94 -5.59
C VAL A 96 -10.90 3.16 -5.06
N GLU A 97 -9.72 3.56 -5.50
CA GLU A 97 -8.47 2.92 -5.10
C GLU A 97 -7.57 3.97 -4.49
N ILE A 98 -6.55 3.51 -3.80
CA ILE A 98 -5.54 4.41 -3.27
C ILE A 98 -4.28 4.21 -4.10
N GLU A 99 -3.77 5.30 -4.66
CA GLU A 99 -2.47 5.28 -5.30
C GLU A 99 -1.47 5.73 -4.27
N ALA A 100 -0.58 4.85 -3.86
CA ALA A 100 0.30 5.13 -2.74
C ALA A 100 1.40 6.09 -3.15
N ASP A 101 1.62 7.10 -2.34
CA ASP A 101 2.81 7.91 -2.43
C ASP A 101 3.90 7.28 -1.60
N GLU A 102 3.53 6.74 -0.46
CA GLU A 102 4.49 6.05 0.40
C GLU A 102 3.84 4.90 1.12
N LEU A 103 4.54 3.78 1.16
CA LEU A 103 4.09 2.57 1.81
C LEU A 103 5.12 2.20 2.86
N ALA A 104 4.66 1.85 4.05
CA ALA A 104 5.57 1.51 5.14
C ALA A 104 5.08 0.29 5.89
N ALA A 105 6.01 -0.50 6.37
CA ALA A 105 5.69 -1.59 7.28
C ALA A 105 5.51 -1.01 8.68
N SER A 106 4.46 -1.43 9.36
CA SER A 106 4.19 -0.94 10.71
C SER A 106 4.96 -1.77 11.73
N LEU A 107 5.56 -1.10 12.69
CA LEU A 107 6.27 -1.78 13.76
C LEU A 107 5.41 -1.97 15.00
N LYS A 108 4.11 -1.70 14.88
CA LYS A 108 3.25 -1.78 16.04
C LYS A 108 3.16 -3.20 16.58
N PHE A 109 3.12 -4.18 15.67
CA PHE A 109 2.99 -5.58 16.08
C PHE A 109 4.09 -6.46 15.48
N HIS A 110 5.03 -5.87 14.76
CA HIS A 110 6.09 -6.62 14.08
C HIS A 110 7.42 -5.94 14.29
N THR A 111 8.48 -6.70 14.17
CA THR A 111 9.82 -6.13 14.07
C THR A 111 10.25 -6.22 12.62
N ALA A 112 11.19 -5.39 12.22
CA ALA A 112 11.67 -5.38 10.85
C ALA A 112 13.16 -5.14 10.83
N THR A 113 13.82 -5.77 9.88
CA THR A 113 15.22 -5.50 9.59
C THR A 113 15.26 -4.76 8.27
N LEU A 114 15.91 -3.60 8.26
CA LEU A 114 15.93 -2.78 7.07
C LEU A 114 17.22 -2.98 6.32
N THR A 115 17.09 -3.22 5.03
CA THR A 115 18.23 -3.32 4.14
C THR A 115 18.13 -2.21 3.15
N LYS A 116 19.18 -1.41 3.02
CA LYS A 116 19.17 -0.32 2.08
C LYS A 116 19.11 -0.89 0.67
N ALA A 117 18.17 -0.40 -0.13
CA ALA A 117 18.00 -0.90 -1.49
C ALA A 117 19.08 -0.35 -2.40
N THR A 118 19.48 -1.16 -3.39
CA THR A 118 20.32 -0.67 -4.45
C THR A 118 19.49 0.24 -5.33
N ARG A 119 20.03 1.40 -5.70
CA ARG A 119 19.28 2.34 -6.48
C ARG A 119 18.88 1.73 -7.80
N ALA A 120 17.59 1.73 -8.08
CA ALA A 120 17.08 1.21 -9.32
C ALA A 120 17.22 2.24 -10.41
N ARG A 121 17.28 1.78 -11.65
CA ARG A 121 17.35 2.68 -12.75
C ARG A 121 16.20 3.60 -12.84
N SER A 122 14.99 3.16 -12.49
CA SER A 122 13.82 4.01 -12.53
C SER A 122 13.89 5.13 -11.52
N ASP A 123 14.79 5.02 -10.54
CA ASP A 123 14.96 6.06 -9.55
C ASP A 123 16.25 6.84 -9.77
N ALA A 124 16.82 6.77 -10.93
CA ALA A 124 18.12 7.36 -11.17
C ALA A 124 18.17 8.84 -10.89
N GLY A 125 17.10 9.55 -11.03
CA GLY A 125 17.11 10.96 -10.72
C GLY A 125 16.90 11.30 -9.28
N TYR A 126 16.70 10.32 -8.41
CA TYR A 126 16.38 10.54 -7.05
C TYR A 126 17.62 10.39 -6.21
N ASP A 127 18.04 11.44 -5.59
CA ASP A 127 19.27 11.38 -4.88
C ASP A 127 19.07 11.06 -3.48
N THR A 128 19.58 10.08 -3.07
CA THR A 128 19.46 9.74 -1.78
C THR A 128 20.58 10.05 -1.03
N GLU A 129 20.90 10.66 -0.55
CA GLU A 129 21.89 10.89 0.17
C GLU A 129 22.11 10.22 1.13
N PRO A 130 22.66 10.02 1.49
CA PRO A 130 23.06 9.22 2.24
C PRO A 130 23.08 9.31 3.42
N ALA A 131 23.08 9.13 3.86
CA ALA A 131 23.24 9.06 4.74
C ALA A 131 23.66 8.97 5.59
N GLU A 132 23.74 9.16 5.93
CA GLU A 132 24.05 9.14 6.65
C GLU A 132 23.87 8.93 7.37
N ALA A 133 23.87 8.86 7.68
CA ALA A 133 23.78 8.78 8.35
C ALA A 133 23.69 8.13 9.07
N SER A 134 23.86 7.92 9.53
CA SER A 134 23.77 7.31 10.24
C SER A 134 24.13 7.01 10.95
N PRO A 135 24.13 6.83 11.62
CA PRO A 135 24.58 6.32 12.59
C PRO A 135 24.30 5.45 13.04
#